data_93ef1ff3bbd3ee1bd52e739cf4d8ed0d
#
_entry.id   93ef1ff3bbd3ee1bd52e739cf4d8ed0d
#
_cell.length_a   1.000
_cell.length_b   1.000
_cell.length_c   1.000
_cell.angle_alpha   90.00
_cell.angle_beta   90.00
_cell.angle_gamma   90.00
#
_symmetry.space_group_name_H-M   'P 1'
#
loop_
_entity.id
_entity.type
_entity.pdbx_description
1 polymer ?
#
loop_
_entity_poly.entity_id
_entity_poly.type
_entity_poly.pdbx_seq_one_letter_code
_entity_poly.pdbx_strand_id
1 'polypeptide(L)'
;MDPDNTPDLFEIKLSQEGIRYITKFATVAKFLVLIGALISLLMLVVAAVRLKTDDLNGSSLDFWQEVYFRSFPYINLVHGILFILQLFYYWKLKKLITDGVNNKNEIAFNHSFKALFLNAVWGLITLSSSLVATSFDTFIFFKYYI
;
A
#
# COMPACT_ATOMS: atom_id res chain seq x y z
N MET A 1 -0.92 -14.74 -48.92
CA MET A 1 -0.61 -14.68 -47.45
C MET A 1 -1.68 -13.80 -46.88
N ASP A 2 -2.63 -14.42 -46.18
CA ASP A 2 -3.77 -13.76 -45.58
C ASP A 2 -3.27 -12.96 -44.36
N PRO A 3 -3.44 -11.64 -44.30
CA PRO A 3 -2.94 -10.82 -43.21
C PRO A 3 -3.71 -11.04 -41.89
N ASP A 4 -4.81 -11.80 -41.90
CA ASP A 4 -5.66 -12.07 -40.72
C ASP A 4 -5.28 -13.32 -39.94
N ASN A 5 -4.18 -13.98 -40.28
CA ASN A 5 -3.71 -15.19 -39.58
C ASN A 5 -2.46 -14.92 -38.72
N THR A 6 -2.40 -13.73 -38.10
CA THR A 6 -1.53 -13.56 -36.93
C THR A 6 -2.17 -14.37 -35.79
N PRO A 7 -1.50 -15.45 -35.30
CA PRO A 7 -2.01 -16.14 -34.13
C PRO A 7 -2.14 -15.10 -33.03
N ASP A 8 -3.33 -15.00 -32.44
CA ASP A 8 -3.61 -14.18 -31.28
C ASP A 8 -2.69 -14.65 -30.15
N LEU A 9 -1.48 -14.07 -30.11
CA LEU A 9 -0.41 -14.39 -29.14
C LEU A 9 -0.86 -14.12 -27.70
N PHE A 10 -2.10 -13.65 -27.50
CA PHE A 10 -2.65 -13.24 -26.22
C PHE A 10 -3.99 -13.91 -25.85
N GLU A 11 -4.42 -14.96 -26.51
CA GLU A 11 -5.44 -15.84 -25.94
C GLU A 11 -4.84 -16.58 -24.75
N ILE A 12 -4.68 -15.89 -23.63
CA ILE A 12 -4.43 -16.55 -22.36
C ILE A 12 -5.71 -17.29 -22.00
N LYS A 13 -5.83 -18.54 -22.45
CA LYS A 13 -6.86 -19.48 -21.97
C LYS A 13 -6.56 -19.77 -20.50
N LEU A 14 -7.07 -18.94 -19.61
CA LEU A 14 -6.99 -19.21 -18.19
C LEU A 14 -7.67 -20.56 -17.92
N SER A 15 -6.92 -21.50 -17.35
CA SER A 15 -7.49 -22.74 -16.85
C SER A 15 -8.54 -22.42 -15.78
N GLN A 16 -9.52 -23.30 -15.58
CA GLN A 16 -10.48 -23.15 -14.49
C GLN A 16 -9.79 -23.01 -13.13
N GLU A 17 -8.67 -23.64 -12.97
CA GLU A 17 -7.82 -23.54 -11.78
C GLU A 17 -7.21 -22.14 -11.63
N GLY A 18 -6.70 -21.54 -12.70
CA GLY A 18 -6.24 -20.15 -12.72
C GLY A 18 -7.32 -19.16 -12.32
N ILE A 19 -8.53 -19.31 -12.86
CA ILE A 19 -9.69 -18.49 -12.49
C ILE A 19 -10.01 -18.63 -10.99
N ARG A 20 -9.97 -19.86 -10.44
CA ARG A 20 -10.20 -20.12 -9.02
C ARG A 20 -9.18 -19.41 -8.13
N TYR A 21 -7.88 -19.44 -8.49
CA TYR A 21 -6.83 -18.73 -7.73
C TYR A 21 -6.98 -17.22 -7.79
N ILE A 22 -7.28 -16.66 -8.97
CA ILE A 22 -7.51 -15.22 -9.14
C ILE A 22 -8.71 -14.75 -8.30
N THR A 23 -9.80 -15.53 -8.28
CA THR A 23 -10.98 -15.21 -7.48
C THR A 23 -10.70 -15.27 -5.98
N LYS A 24 -9.91 -16.28 -5.53
CA LYS A 24 -9.47 -16.38 -4.14
C LYS A 24 -8.58 -15.20 -3.77
N PHE A 25 -7.65 -14.82 -4.63
CA PHE A 25 -6.79 -13.65 -4.43
C PHE A 25 -7.62 -12.37 -4.29
N ALA A 26 -8.61 -12.15 -5.16
CA ALA A 26 -9.52 -11.00 -5.05
C ALA A 26 -10.30 -10.97 -3.73
N THR A 27 -10.63 -12.14 -3.16
CA THR A 27 -11.28 -12.25 -1.85
C THR A 27 -10.34 -11.88 -0.71
N VAL A 28 -9.11 -12.41 -0.73
CA VAL A 28 -8.08 -12.07 0.27
C VAL A 28 -7.74 -10.58 0.22
N ALA A 29 -7.65 -10.00 -0.97
CA ALA A 29 -7.41 -8.57 -1.16
C ALA A 29 -8.46 -7.70 -0.44
N LYS A 30 -9.72 -8.15 -0.34
CA LYS A 30 -10.76 -7.44 0.43
C LYS A 30 -10.39 -7.30 1.91
N PHE A 31 -9.90 -8.37 2.53
CA PHE A 31 -9.50 -8.35 3.95
C PHE A 31 -8.25 -7.49 4.15
N LEU A 32 -7.27 -7.56 3.24
CA LEU A 32 -6.08 -6.70 3.29
C LEU A 32 -6.46 -5.22 3.21
N VAL A 33 -7.42 -4.86 2.34
CA VAL A 33 -7.95 -3.49 2.24
C VAL A 33 -8.55 -3.03 3.57
N LEU A 34 -9.36 -3.86 4.23
CA LEU A 34 -9.97 -3.50 5.51
C LEU A 34 -8.94 -3.29 6.62
N ILE A 35 -7.98 -4.22 6.75
CA ILE A 35 -6.91 -4.13 7.75
C ILE A 35 -6.04 -2.89 7.48
N GLY A 36 -5.63 -2.68 6.23
CA GLY A 36 -4.85 -1.51 5.86
C GLY A 36 -5.58 -0.19 6.08
N ALA A 37 -6.91 -0.13 5.85
CA ALA A 37 -7.72 1.05 6.15
C ALA A 37 -7.73 1.37 7.65
N LEU A 38 -7.84 0.36 8.51
CA LEU A 38 -7.76 0.52 9.96
C LEU A 38 -6.39 1.05 10.39
N ILE A 39 -5.30 0.48 9.86
CA ILE A 39 -3.93 0.93 10.15
C ILE A 39 -3.75 2.37 9.69
N SER A 40 -4.18 2.74 8.49
CA SER A 40 -4.08 4.09 7.96
C SER A 40 -4.83 5.11 8.81
N LEU A 41 -6.05 4.76 9.23
CA LEU A 41 -6.86 5.59 10.11
C LEU A 41 -6.15 5.81 11.46
N LEU A 42 -5.61 4.76 12.05
CA LEU A 42 -4.87 4.82 13.31
C LEU A 42 -3.64 5.74 13.18
N MET A 43 -2.84 5.57 12.12
CA MET A 43 -1.67 6.43 11.86
C MET A 43 -2.06 7.90 11.71
N LEU A 44 -3.14 8.21 10.99
CA LEU A 44 -3.62 9.58 10.83
C LEU A 44 -4.12 10.18 12.15
N VAL A 45 -4.82 9.40 12.97
CA VAL A 45 -5.26 9.83 14.30
C VAL A 45 -4.06 10.12 15.20
N VAL A 46 -3.07 9.23 15.23
CA VAL A 46 -1.83 9.43 16.02
C VAL A 46 -1.10 10.67 15.54
N ALA A 47 -0.96 10.88 14.24
CA ALA A 47 -0.33 12.08 13.68
C ALA A 47 -1.08 13.35 14.09
N ALA A 48 -2.41 13.38 13.97
CA ALA A 48 -3.25 14.52 14.32
C ALA A 48 -3.18 14.86 15.81
N VAL A 49 -3.22 13.84 16.69
CA VAL A 49 -3.09 14.02 18.14
C VAL A 49 -1.71 14.61 18.47
N ARG A 50 -0.64 14.06 17.90
CA ARG A 50 0.72 14.53 18.16
C ARG A 50 0.96 15.95 17.67
N LEU A 51 0.46 16.33 16.48
CA LEU A 51 0.54 17.71 15.97
C LEU A 51 -0.21 18.71 16.86
N LYS A 52 -1.27 18.27 17.55
CA LYS A 52 -2.05 19.12 18.44
C LYS A 52 -1.45 19.23 19.85
N THR A 53 -0.73 18.20 20.31
CA THR A 53 -0.15 18.14 21.67
C THR A 53 1.30 18.59 21.73
N ASP A 54 1.78 19.38 20.75
CA ASP A 54 3.18 19.79 20.61
C ASP A 54 3.59 20.82 21.71
N ASP A 55 3.26 20.52 22.97
CA ASP A 55 3.71 21.22 24.18
C ASP A 55 5.09 20.68 24.64
N LEU A 56 6.03 20.58 23.68
CA LEU A 56 7.45 20.31 24.03
C LEU A 56 8.16 21.56 24.62
N ASN A 57 7.40 22.59 24.93
CA ASN A 57 7.88 23.81 25.54
C ASN A 57 8.31 23.54 27.00
N GLY A 58 9.56 23.16 27.19
CA GLY A 58 10.18 23.06 28.51
C GLY A 58 11.00 21.83 28.81
N SER A 59 11.05 20.83 27.94
CA SER A 59 11.96 19.69 28.13
C SER A 59 13.34 20.00 27.54
N SER A 60 14.40 19.80 28.34
CA SER A 60 15.79 19.83 27.86
C SER A 60 16.07 18.61 26.97
N LEU A 61 15.43 18.56 25.81
CA LEU A 61 15.64 17.48 24.84
C LEU A 61 16.98 17.70 24.14
N ASP A 62 17.73 16.61 23.95
CA ASP A 62 18.88 16.60 23.05
C ASP A 62 18.41 16.83 21.59
N PHE A 63 19.30 17.40 20.77
CA PHE A 63 19.04 17.70 19.36
C PHE A 63 18.35 16.55 18.61
N TRP A 64 18.80 15.30 18.78
CA TRP A 64 18.23 14.15 18.10
C TRP A 64 16.84 13.75 18.59
N GLN A 65 16.58 13.92 19.91
CA GLN A 65 15.24 13.72 20.46
C GLN A 65 14.27 14.77 19.92
N GLU A 66 14.69 16.02 19.86
CA GLU A 66 13.87 17.10 19.30
C GLU A 66 13.55 16.84 17.84
N VAL A 67 14.54 16.49 17.01
CA VAL A 67 14.35 16.13 15.59
C VAL A 67 13.36 14.96 15.46
N TYR A 68 13.50 13.92 16.27
CA TYR A 68 12.62 12.77 16.26
C TYR A 68 11.16 13.16 16.60
N PHE A 69 10.95 13.82 17.75
CA PHE A 69 9.61 14.18 18.18
C PHE A 69 8.91 15.15 17.22
N ARG A 70 9.64 16.07 16.61
CA ARG A 70 9.10 16.99 15.62
C ARG A 70 8.79 16.31 14.28
N SER A 71 9.60 15.36 13.83
CA SER A 71 9.43 14.69 12.54
C SER A 71 8.42 13.54 12.58
N PHE A 72 8.23 12.89 13.74
CA PHE A 72 7.37 11.71 13.90
C PHE A 72 5.92 11.90 13.41
N PRO A 73 5.21 13.00 13.73
CA PRO A 73 3.86 13.22 13.22
C PRO A 73 3.80 13.30 11.69
N TYR A 74 4.78 13.95 11.07
CA TYR A 74 4.86 14.09 9.60
C TYR A 74 5.17 12.75 8.93
N ILE A 75 6.04 11.94 9.52
CA ILE A 75 6.35 10.59 9.05
C ILE A 75 5.07 9.74 9.07
N ASN A 76 4.31 9.74 10.16
CA ASN A 76 3.06 9.01 10.26
C ASN A 76 2.00 9.51 9.27
N LEU A 77 1.92 10.81 9.04
CA LEU A 77 1.02 11.39 8.06
C LEU A 77 1.36 10.94 6.63
N VAL A 78 2.65 10.96 6.26
CA VAL A 78 3.12 10.47 4.96
C VAL A 78 2.82 8.98 4.81
N HIS A 79 3.10 8.15 5.82
CA HIS A 79 2.76 6.73 5.81
C HIS A 79 1.26 6.48 5.65
N GLY A 80 0.43 7.22 6.38
CA GLY A 80 -1.03 7.12 6.26
C GLY A 80 -1.51 7.40 4.83
N ILE A 81 -0.98 8.45 4.18
CA ILE A 81 -1.30 8.78 2.79
C ILE A 81 -0.82 7.67 1.84
N LEU A 82 0.39 7.16 1.99
CA LEU A 82 0.93 6.07 1.16
C LEU A 82 0.07 4.80 1.28
N PHE A 83 -0.36 4.44 2.50
CA PHE A 83 -1.28 3.32 2.71
C PHE A 83 -2.62 3.53 2.01
N ILE A 84 -3.22 4.73 2.10
CA ILE A 84 -4.48 5.04 1.41
C ILE A 84 -4.32 4.87 -0.11
N LEU A 85 -3.23 5.37 -0.70
CA LEU A 85 -2.95 5.20 -2.12
C LEU A 85 -2.81 3.72 -2.49
N GLN A 86 -2.08 2.94 -1.69
CA GLN A 86 -1.93 1.51 -1.89
C GLN A 86 -3.29 0.79 -1.83
N LEU A 87 -4.15 1.13 -0.85
CA LEU A 87 -5.48 0.58 -0.71
C LEU A 87 -6.38 0.90 -1.91
N PHE A 88 -6.29 2.11 -2.45
CA PHE A 88 -7.02 2.49 -3.65
C PHE A 88 -6.67 1.58 -4.84
N TYR A 89 -5.37 1.29 -5.04
CA TYR A 89 -4.95 0.38 -6.11
C TYR A 89 -5.36 -1.06 -5.85
N TYR A 90 -5.39 -1.55 -4.60
CA TYR A 90 -5.93 -2.87 -4.24
C TYR A 90 -7.41 -2.97 -4.56
N TRP A 91 -8.18 -1.96 -4.21
CA TRP A 91 -9.61 -1.92 -4.50
C TRP A 91 -9.89 -1.92 -6.01
N LYS A 92 -9.15 -1.11 -6.76
CA LYS A 92 -9.21 -1.07 -8.22
C LYS A 92 -8.84 -2.42 -8.85
N LEU A 93 -7.77 -3.05 -8.38
CA LEU A 93 -7.34 -4.37 -8.81
C LEU A 93 -8.44 -5.41 -8.62
N LYS A 94 -9.03 -5.48 -7.42
CA LYS A 94 -10.13 -6.40 -7.13
C LYS A 94 -11.30 -6.20 -8.08
N LYS A 95 -11.74 -4.94 -8.30
CA LYS A 95 -12.84 -4.62 -9.21
C LYS A 95 -12.56 -5.09 -10.62
N LEU A 96 -11.37 -4.82 -11.16
CA LEU A 96 -10.95 -5.21 -12.50
C LEU A 96 -10.86 -6.73 -12.67
N ILE A 97 -10.32 -7.46 -11.68
CA ILE A 97 -10.27 -8.92 -11.71
C ILE A 97 -11.69 -9.50 -11.71
N THR A 98 -12.56 -9.00 -10.82
CA THR A 98 -13.94 -9.49 -10.71
C THR A 98 -14.71 -9.23 -12.02
N ASP A 99 -14.57 -8.05 -12.61
CA ASP A 99 -15.20 -7.70 -13.88
C ASP A 99 -14.66 -8.54 -15.04
N GLY A 100 -13.34 -8.69 -15.12
CA GLY A 100 -12.69 -9.51 -16.15
C GLY A 100 -13.11 -10.97 -16.11
N VAL A 101 -13.20 -11.56 -14.91
CA VAL A 101 -13.54 -12.98 -14.74
C VAL A 101 -15.05 -13.22 -14.90
N ASN A 102 -15.90 -12.43 -14.21
CA ASN A 102 -17.35 -12.69 -14.19
C ASN A 102 -18.03 -12.29 -15.49
N ASN A 103 -17.61 -11.20 -16.10
CA ASN A 103 -18.21 -10.66 -17.31
C ASN A 103 -17.44 -11.03 -18.59
N LYS A 104 -16.39 -11.87 -18.47
CA LYS A 104 -15.48 -12.22 -19.56
C LYS A 104 -14.94 -10.99 -20.30
N ASN A 105 -14.68 -9.92 -19.56
CA ASN A 105 -14.19 -8.65 -20.08
C ASN A 105 -12.67 -8.66 -20.15
N GLU A 106 -12.12 -8.99 -21.32
CA GLU A 106 -10.67 -9.07 -21.55
C GLU A 106 -9.95 -7.74 -21.28
N ILE A 107 -10.59 -6.62 -21.62
CA ILE A 107 -10.02 -5.29 -21.40
C ILE A 107 -9.85 -5.04 -19.90
N ALA A 108 -10.90 -5.33 -19.09
CA ALA A 108 -10.83 -5.21 -17.64
C ALA A 108 -9.77 -6.15 -17.05
N PHE A 109 -9.68 -7.37 -17.57
CA PHE A 109 -8.69 -8.34 -17.13
C PHE A 109 -7.25 -7.85 -17.42
N ASN A 110 -6.98 -7.37 -18.63
CA ASN A 110 -5.67 -6.81 -18.99
C ASN A 110 -5.32 -5.57 -18.17
N HIS A 111 -6.29 -4.70 -17.88
CA HIS A 111 -6.08 -3.57 -16.98
C HIS A 111 -5.79 -3.96 -15.53
N SER A 112 -6.20 -5.17 -15.11
CA SER A 112 -5.88 -5.67 -13.77
C SER A 112 -4.39 -5.89 -13.58
N PHE A 113 -3.65 -6.31 -14.60
CA PHE A 113 -2.18 -6.46 -14.53
C PHE A 113 -1.49 -5.11 -14.32
N LYS A 114 -1.96 -4.05 -15.00
CA LYS A 114 -1.45 -2.69 -14.77
C LYS A 114 -1.72 -2.22 -13.34
N ALA A 115 -2.93 -2.50 -12.82
CA ALA A 115 -3.28 -2.17 -11.45
C ALA A 115 -2.45 -2.97 -10.43
N LEU A 116 -2.15 -4.24 -10.72
CA LEU A 116 -1.28 -5.08 -9.90
C LEU A 116 0.15 -4.51 -9.86
N PHE A 117 0.70 -4.15 -11.01
CA PHE A 117 2.02 -3.54 -11.09
C PHE A 117 2.10 -2.24 -10.29
N LEU A 118 1.13 -1.33 -10.48
CA LEU A 118 1.09 -0.07 -9.72
C LEU A 118 0.95 -0.30 -8.23
N ASN A 119 0.15 -1.29 -7.82
CA ASN A 119 0.04 -1.67 -6.42
C ASN A 119 1.36 -2.19 -5.85
N ALA A 120 2.11 -3.00 -6.60
CA ALA A 120 3.43 -3.47 -6.19
C ALA A 120 4.43 -2.32 -6.05
N VAL A 121 4.42 -1.35 -6.97
CA VAL A 121 5.27 -0.15 -6.90
C VAL A 121 4.96 0.66 -5.64
N TRP A 122 3.68 0.95 -5.38
CA TRP A 122 3.28 1.67 -4.17
C TRP A 122 3.59 0.89 -2.89
N GLY A 123 3.46 -0.43 -2.93
CA GLY A 123 3.86 -1.32 -1.83
C GLY A 123 5.36 -1.23 -1.53
N LEU A 124 6.21 -1.22 -2.55
CA LEU A 124 7.66 -1.06 -2.39
C LEU A 124 8.01 0.32 -1.82
N ILE A 125 7.38 1.40 -2.28
CA ILE A 125 7.60 2.75 -1.76
C ILE A 125 7.21 2.80 -0.27
N THR A 126 6.06 2.25 0.09
CA THR A 126 5.57 2.21 1.47
C THR A 126 6.51 1.39 2.36
N LEU A 127 6.95 0.22 1.88
CA LEU A 127 7.90 -0.63 2.61
C LEU A 127 9.25 0.08 2.83
N SER A 128 9.79 0.70 1.77
CA SER A 128 11.06 1.42 1.87
C SER A 128 10.98 2.58 2.86
N SER A 129 9.91 3.37 2.83
CA SER A 129 9.71 4.47 3.78
C SER A 129 9.53 3.97 5.21
N SER A 130 8.86 2.83 5.41
CA SER A 130 8.71 2.19 6.73
C SER A 130 10.04 1.70 7.27
N LEU A 131 10.90 1.11 6.44
CA LEU A 131 12.24 0.67 6.84
C LEU A 131 13.10 1.86 7.31
N VAL A 132 13.06 2.98 6.58
CA VAL A 132 13.79 4.20 6.97
C VAL A 132 13.28 4.71 8.32
N ALA A 133 11.95 4.80 8.51
CA ALA A 133 11.36 5.24 9.76
C ALA A 133 11.74 4.32 10.93
N THR A 134 11.61 3.00 10.75
CA THR A 134 11.96 2.02 11.79
C THR A 134 13.46 2.04 12.14
N SER A 135 14.32 2.25 11.14
CA SER A 135 15.76 2.39 11.39
C SER A 135 16.06 3.63 12.25
N PHE A 136 15.36 4.73 12.01
CA PHE A 136 15.50 5.94 12.81
C PHE A 136 14.96 5.76 14.24
N ASP A 137 13.80 5.12 14.40
CA ASP A 137 13.24 4.76 15.69
C ASP A 137 14.21 3.89 16.51
N THR A 138 14.80 2.89 15.84
CA THR A 138 15.77 1.98 16.46
C THR A 138 17.02 2.73 16.89
N PHE A 139 17.54 3.64 16.04
CA PHE A 139 18.69 4.46 16.41
C PHE A 139 18.43 5.32 17.65
N ILE A 140 17.27 5.99 17.72
CA ILE A 140 16.86 6.80 18.88
C ILE A 140 16.73 5.92 20.13
N PHE A 141 16.10 4.73 19.99
CA PHE A 141 15.95 3.80 21.11
C PHE A 141 17.31 3.38 21.69
N PHE A 142 18.25 2.93 20.86
CA PHE A 142 19.58 2.51 21.33
C PHE A 142 20.38 3.66 21.93
N LYS A 143 20.28 4.86 21.37
CA LYS A 143 21.04 6.01 21.87
C LYS A 143 20.58 6.49 23.23
N TYR A 144 19.29 6.38 23.58
CA TYR A 144 18.73 7.02 24.78
C TYR A 144 18.16 6.06 25.82
N TYR A 145 17.99 4.79 25.50
CA TYR A 145 17.38 3.81 26.42
C TYR A 145 18.26 2.61 26.73
N ILE A 146 19.41 2.45 26.08
CA ILE A 146 20.45 1.47 26.37
C ILE A 146 21.78 2.18 26.57
#